data_2a3c7f252ffe8ad3e2f7464174d672b8
#
_entry.id   2a3c7f252ffe8ad3e2f7464174d672b8
#
_cell.length_a   1.000
_cell.length_b   1.000
_cell.length_c   1.000
_cell.angle_alpha   90.00
_cell.angle_beta   90.00
_cell.angle_gamma   90.00
#
_symmetry.space_group_name_H-M   'P 1'
#
loop_
_entity.id
_entity.type
_entity.pdbx_description
1 polymer ?
#
loop_
_entity_poly.entity_id
_entity_poly.type
_entity_poly.pdbx_seq_one_letter_code
_entity_poly.pdbx_strand_id
1 'polypeptide(L)'
;MDKHFLSPLFTPESIVVLAGKMDDPEGQTLQARALHNALVAQRYTGRLTFLDTHFSGTLADLAGAQADLAIIALPPQEIASALEIAGRLKCRAALVISSGIDAEQSAELHRIAKRDGIHLLGPNCLGFQRPGLSLNASVAGDLCSKGPLALVSQSGALTSSILDWARGNGVGFSTVVSLGPNTAVDLAQVLDFLANDAQTHSIVVYMEGISNARRFMSALRAAANVK
;
A
#
# COMPACT_ATOMS: atom_id res chain seq x y z
N MET A 1 -9.89 22.07 -4.40
CA MET A 1 -9.12 21.13 -5.25
C MET A 1 -9.59 19.73 -4.90
N ASP A 2 -10.14 19.00 -5.85
CA ASP A 2 -10.57 17.63 -5.58
C ASP A 2 -9.38 16.75 -5.24
N LYS A 3 -9.50 15.91 -4.19
CA LYS A 3 -8.44 14.98 -3.82
C LYS A 3 -8.24 13.96 -4.95
N HIS A 4 -6.99 13.64 -5.27
CA HIS A 4 -6.67 12.60 -6.26
C HIS A 4 -7.31 11.26 -5.88
N PHE A 5 -7.74 10.45 -6.85
CA PHE A 5 -8.43 9.17 -6.59
C PHE A 5 -7.58 8.16 -5.79
N LEU A 6 -6.23 8.24 -5.84
CA LEU A 6 -5.32 7.45 -5.00
C LEU A 6 -4.99 8.11 -3.65
N SER A 7 -5.59 9.25 -3.29
CA SER A 7 -5.40 9.84 -1.96
C SER A 7 -5.76 8.88 -0.81
N PRO A 8 -6.85 8.06 -0.90
CA PRO A 8 -7.13 7.07 0.14
C PRO A 8 -6.02 6.03 0.33
N LEU A 9 -5.21 5.76 -0.71
CA LEU A 9 -4.07 4.85 -0.63
C LEU A 9 -2.84 5.52 -0.03
N PHE A 10 -2.42 6.69 -0.56
CA PHE A 10 -1.12 7.28 -0.23
C PHE A 10 -1.18 8.43 0.79
N THR A 11 -2.35 8.98 1.05
CA THR A 11 -2.59 10.01 2.07
C THR A 11 -3.85 9.70 2.88
N PRO A 12 -3.98 8.47 3.41
CA PRO A 12 -5.14 8.09 4.20
C PRO A 12 -5.22 8.96 5.47
N GLU A 13 -6.43 9.24 5.93
CA GLU A 13 -6.70 9.85 7.24
C GLU A 13 -7.02 8.77 8.28
N SER A 14 -7.43 7.59 7.79
CA SER A 14 -7.77 6.44 8.62
C SER A 14 -7.38 5.12 7.96
N ILE A 15 -6.82 4.22 8.75
CA ILE A 15 -6.32 2.91 8.32
C ILE A 15 -6.93 1.82 9.18
N VAL A 16 -7.42 0.76 8.55
CA VAL A 16 -7.75 -0.51 9.20
C VAL A 16 -6.72 -1.56 8.79
N VAL A 17 -6.22 -2.32 9.76
CA VAL A 17 -5.23 -3.37 9.55
C VAL A 17 -5.83 -4.73 9.87
N LEU A 18 -5.76 -5.64 8.91
CA LEU A 18 -6.22 -7.01 8.98
C LEU A 18 -4.98 -7.91 8.86
N ALA A 19 -4.41 -8.29 9.99
CA ALA A 19 -3.13 -9.00 10.07
C ALA A 19 -3.15 -10.18 11.07
N GLY A 20 -4.33 -10.73 11.34
CA GLY A 20 -4.56 -11.79 12.33
C GLY A 20 -4.65 -11.27 13.76
N LYS A 21 -4.74 -12.19 14.73
CA LYS A 21 -4.85 -11.84 16.15
C LYS A 21 -3.56 -11.24 16.65
N MET A 22 -3.65 -10.07 17.28
CA MET A 22 -2.50 -9.38 17.85
C MET A 22 -1.90 -10.13 19.05
N ASP A 23 -2.73 -10.85 19.79
CA ASP A 23 -2.36 -11.59 21.02
C ASP A 23 -1.87 -13.02 20.72
N ASP A 24 -1.87 -13.45 19.46
CA ASP A 24 -1.40 -14.76 19.02
C ASP A 24 -0.23 -14.62 18.00
N PRO A 25 1.00 -14.44 18.49
CA PRO A 25 2.17 -14.31 17.61
C PRO A 25 2.46 -15.57 16.77
N GLU A 26 2.02 -16.75 17.21
CA GLU A 26 2.24 -18.02 16.49
C GLU A 26 1.26 -18.15 15.30
N GLY A 27 0.07 -17.56 15.40
CA GLY A 27 -0.93 -17.51 14.33
C GLY A 27 -0.67 -16.42 13.28
N GLN A 28 0.28 -15.52 13.51
CA GLN A 28 0.59 -14.45 12.56
C GLN A 28 1.68 -14.82 11.55
N THR A 29 1.52 -14.38 10.30
CA THR A 29 2.60 -14.45 9.29
C THR A 29 3.78 -13.55 9.68
N LEU A 30 4.99 -13.87 9.18
CA LEU A 30 6.17 -13.00 9.35
C LEU A 30 5.90 -11.59 8.81
N GLN A 31 5.18 -11.47 7.70
CA GLN A 31 4.81 -10.20 7.09
C GLN A 31 3.84 -9.41 7.98
N ALA A 32 2.87 -10.08 8.60
CA ALA A 32 1.92 -9.44 9.53
C ALA A 32 2.65 -8.82 10.72
N ARG A 33 3.59 -9.55 11.32
CA ARG A 33 4.43 -9.05 12.44
C ARG A 33 5.33 -7.89 12.02
N ALA A 34 6.00 -8.01 10.87
CA ALA A 34 6.86 -6.95 10.36
C ALA A 34 6.06 -5.68 10.07
N LEU A 35 4.89 -5.80 9.43
CA LEU A 35 3.98 -4.70 9.16
C LEU A 35 3.46 -4.04 10.44
N HIS A 36 3.03 -4.84 11.42
CA HIS A 36 2.58 -4.33 12.71
C HIS A 36 3.66 -3.47 13.38
N ASN A 37 4.87 -4.02 13.48
CA ASN A 37 6.01 -3.30 14.09
C ASN A 37 6.31 -2.00 13.32
N ALA A 38 6.27 -2.04 11.98
CA ALA A 38 6.51 -0.87 11.13
C ALA A 38 5.45 0.23 11.34
N LEU A 39 4.17 -0.13 11.51
CA LEU A 39 3.08 0.83 11.72
C LEU A 39 3.11 1.42 13.13
N VAL A 40 3.39 0.61 14.16
CA VAL A 40 3.38 1.04 15.57
C VAL A 40 4.64 1.83 15.95
N ALA A 41 5.79 1.52 15.34
CA ALA A 41 7.06 2.23 15.58
C ALA A 41 7.00 3.72 15.21
N GLN A 42 6.07 4.11 14.35
CA GLN A 42 5.94 5.47 13.84
C GLN A 42 4.75 6.20 14.47
N ARG A 43 4.87 7.53 14.58
CA ARG A 43 3.77 8.38 15.04
C ARG A 43 2.91 8.81 13.87
N TYR A 44 2.27 7.84 13.21
CA TYR A 44 1.29 8.17 12.18
C TYR A 44 0.18 9.05 12.79
N THR A 45 -0.13 10.14 12.12
CA THR A 45 -1.06 11.17 12.65
C THR A 45 -2.52 10.83 12.42
N GLY A 46 -2.82 9.91 11.50
CA GLY A 46 -4.17 9.43 11.23
C GLY A 46 -4.62 8.36 12.21
N ARG A 47 -5.88 7.96 12.09
CA ARG A 47 -6.45 6.88 12.90
C ARG A 47 -5.95 5.53 12.39
N LEU A 48 -5.44 4.69 13.30
CA LEU A 48 -4.99 3.33 13.03
C LEU A 48 -5.80 2.36 13.90
N THR A 49 -6.47 1.40 13.27
CA THR A 49 -7.30 0.39 13.95
C THR A 49 -6.87 -1.00 13.49
N PHE A 50 -6.58 -1.90 14.42
CA PHE A 50 -6.30 -3.31 14.14
C PHE A 50 -7.58 -4.10 14.33
N LEU A 51 -7.97 -4.91 13.33
CA LEU A 51 -9.14 -5.77 13.37
C LEU A 51 -8.72 -7.24 13.28
N ASP A 52 -9.33 -8.06 14.12
CA ASP A 52 -9.26 -9.51 13.98
C ASP A 52 -10.19 -9.97 12.86
N THR A 53 -9.70 -10.81 11.95
CA THR A 53 -10.49 -11.40 10.85
C THR A 53 -11.55 -12.40 11.35
N HIS A 54 -11.36 -12.96 12.53
CA HIS A 54 -12.33 -13.82 13.19
C HIS A 54 -13.37 -13.06 14.03
N PHE A 55 -13.47 -11.76 13.79
CA PHE A 55 -14.43 -10.92 14.48
C PHE A 55 -15.88 -11.41 14.24
N SER A 56 -16.47 -11.95 15.26
CA SER A 56 -17.85 -12.49 15.26
C SER A 56 -18.92 -11.42 15.55
N GLY A 57 -18.52 -10.16 15.65
CA GLY A 57 -19.40 -9.03 15.91
C GLY A 57 -20.25 -8.64 14.70
N THR A 58 -21.29 -7.85 14.94
CA THR A 58 -22.15 -7.33 13.88
C THR A 58 -21.45 -6.18 13.13
N LEU A 59 -21.85 -5.90 11.88
CA LEU A 59 -21.40 -4.71 11.14
C LEU A 59 -21.66 -3.39 11.90
N ALA A 60 -22.62 -3.38 12.84
CA ALA A 60 -22.88 -2.22 13.72
C ALA A 60 -21.70 -1.94 14.65
N ASP A 61 -21.01 -2.98 15.12
CA ASP A 61 -19.82 -2.83 15.97
C ASP A 61 -18.62 -2.31 15.18
N LEU A 62 -18.62 -2.49 13.84
CA LEU A 62 -17.64 -1.94 12.90
C LEU A 62 -18.01 -0.55 12.38
N ALA A 63 -19.20 -0.03 12.67
CA ALA A 63 -19.67 1.27 12.14
C ALA A 63 -18.77 2.45 12.56
N GLY A 64 -18.02 2.32 13.65
CA GLY A 64 -16.98 3.26 14.06
C GLY A 64 -15.63 3.08 13.36
N ALA A 65 -15.45 2.00 12.62
CA ALA A 65 -14.17 1.60 12.00
C ALA A 65 -14.06 1.98 10.51
N GLN A 66 -14.93 2.86 10.00
CA GLN A 66 -14.79 3.37 8.64
C GLN A 66 -13.36 3.88 8.42
N ALA A 67 -12.72 3.41 7.34
CA ALA A 67 -11.35 3.75 7.03
C ALA A 67 -11.16 4.05 5.54
N ASP A 68 -10.19 4.90 5.22
CA ASP A 68 -9.81 5.18 3.83
C ASP A 68 -9.06 4.01 3.21
N LEU A 69 -8.17 3.39 4.01
CA LEU A 69 -7.25 2.35 3.58
C LEU A 69 -7.41 1.09 4.46
N ALA A 70 -7.55 -0.06 3.81
CA ALA A 70 -7.36 -1.36 4.44
C ALA A 70 -5.96 -1.89 4.13
N ILE A 71 -5.22 -2.34 5.16
CA ILE A 71 -3.94 -3.04 4.98
C ILE A 71 -4.13 -4.50 5.39
N ILE A 72 -3.85 -5.43 4.47
CA ILE A 72 -4.10 -6.86 4.63
C ILE A 72 -2.77 -7.61 4.56
N ALA A 73 -2.46 -8.36 5.62
CA ALA A 73 -1.27 -9.20 5.73
C ALA A 73 -1.65 -10.56 6.36
N LEU A 74 -2.42 -11.34 5.62
CA LEU A 74 -3.01 -12.60 6.04
C LEU A 74 -2.55 -13.77 5.18
N PRO A 75 -2.76 -15.03 5.62
CA PRO A 75 -2.61 -16.19 4.76
C PRO A 75 -3.46 -16.08 3.48
N PRO A 76 -3.01 -16.65 2.34
CA PRO A 76 -3.69 -16.51 1.04
C PRO A 76 -5.19 -16.83 1.07
N GLN A 77 -5.60 -17.80 1.87
CA GLN A 77 -6.99 -18.27 1.97
C GLN A 77 -7.94 -17.26 2.62
N GLU A 78 -7.42 -16.34 3.42
CA GLU A 78 -8.19 -15.35 4.19
C GLU A 78 -8.30 -14.00 3.52
N ILE A 79 -7.47 -13.72 2.49
CA ILE A 79 -7.34 -12.39 1.89
C ILE A 79 -8.63 -11.95 1.21
N ALA A 80 -9.29 -12.85 0.47
CA ALA A 80 -10.54 -12.52 -0.22
C ALA A 80 -11.62 -12.07 0.77
N SER A 81 -11.81 -12.80 1.86
CA SER A 81 -12.76 -12.44 2.93
C SER A 81 -12.39 -11.12 3.60
N ALA A 82 -11.09 -10.89 3.84
CA ALA A 82 -10.60 -9.62 4.41
C ALA A 82 -10.85 -8.43 3.46
N LEU A 83 -10.67 -8.62 2.16
CA LEU A 83 -10.95 -7.58 1.16
C LEU A 83 -12.46 -7.29 1.07
N GLU A 84 -13.32 -8.30 1.22
CA GLU A 84 -14.77 -8.08 1.34
C GLU A 84 -15.15 -7.30 2.60
N ILE A 85 -14.49 -7.57 3.74
CA ILE A 85 -14.66 -6.76 4.96
C ILE A 85 -14.26 -5.31 4.68
N ALA A 86 -13.13 -5.07 4.00
CA ALA A 86 -12.73 -3.72 3.60
C ALA A 86 -13.80 -3.02 2.74
N GLY A 87 -14.43 -3.73 1.81
CA GLY A 87 -15.57 -3.22 1.03
C GLY A 87 -16.77 -2.82 1.91
N ARG A 88 -17.13 -3.65 2.89
CA ARG A 88 -18.21 -3.36 3.84
C ARG A 88 -17.89 -2.15 4.74
N LEU A 89 -16.62 -1.96 5.09
CA LEU A 89 -16.11 -0.79 5.82
C LEU A 89 -16.00 0.46 4.93
N LYS A 90 -16.40 0.35 3.66
CA LYS A 90 -16.32 1.42 2.65
C LYS A 90 -14.91 1.97 2.45
N CYS A 91 -13.89 1.13 2.64
CA CYS A 91 -12.53 1.48 2.28
C CYS A 91 -12.46 1.76 0.77
N ARG A 92 -11.81 2.85 0.39
CA ARG A 92 -11.61 3.24 -1.01
C ARG A 92 -10.28 2.72 -1.58
N ALA A 93 -9.40 2.27 -0.70
CA ALA A 93 -8.13 1.67 -1.08
C ALA A 93 -7.83 0.44 -0.21
N ALA A 94 -7.08 -0.49 -0.78
CA ALA A 94 -6.53 -1.64 -0.06
C ALA A 94 -5.08 -1.89 -0.47
N LEU A 95 -4.26 -2.27 0.51
CA LEU A 95 -2.91 -2.77 0.34
C LEU A 95 -2.86 -4.22 0.77
N VAL A 96 -2.48 -5.12 -0.13
CA VAL A 96 -2.28 -6.55 0.17
C VAL A 96 -0.80 -6.87 0.07
N ILE A 97 -0.15 -7.10 1.21
CA ILE A 97 1.28 -7.40 1.29
C ILE A 97 1.54 -8.91 1.12
N SER A 98 0.57 -9.74 1.46
CA SER A 98 0.68 -11.20 1.45
C SER A 98 1.26 -11.74 0.14
N SER A 99 2.11 -12.76 0.26
CA SER A 99 2.73 -13.49 -0.83
C SER A 99 2.16 -14.92 -0.95
N GLY A 100 2.57 -15.65 -1.99
CA GLY A 100 2.09 -17.01 -2.23
C GLY A 100 0.69 -17.08 -2.83
N ILE A 101 0.24 -16.00 -3.46
CA ILE A 101 -1.08 -15.87 -4.10
C ILE A 101 -0.92 -16.27 -5.56
N ASP A 102 -1.71 -17.24 -6.00
CA ASP A 102 -1.73 -17.70 -7.38
C ASP A 102 -2.53 -16.78 -8.33
N ALA A 103 -2.56 -17.12 -9.62
CA ALA A 103 -3.22 -16.30 -10.62
C ALA A 103 -4.75 -16.26 -10.45
N GLU A 104 -5.36 -17.35 -10.01
CA GLU A 104 -6.82 -17.45 -9.79
C GLU A 104 -7.22 -16.60 -8.57
N GLN A 105 -6.51 -16.75 -7.47
CA GLN A 105 -6.69 -15.92 -6.27
C GLN A 105 -6.49 -14.44 -6.59
N SER A 106 -5.46 -14.09 -7.35
CA SER A 106 -5.21 -12.71 -7.78
C SER A 106 -6.37 -12.15 -8.62
N ALA A 107 -6.89 -12.93 -9.57
CA ALA A 107 -8.05 -12.55 -10.36
C ALA A 107 -9.30 -12.32 -9.51
N GLU A 108 -9.52 -13.15 -8.50
CA GLU A 108 -10.62 -13.01 -7.55
C GLU A 108 -10.49 -11.71 -6.74
N LEU A 109 -9.29 -11.39 -6.22
CA LEU A 109 -9.04 -10.13 -5.52
C LEU A 109 -9.32 -8.91 -6.40
N HIS A 110 -8.91 -8.95 -7.66
CA HIS A 110 -9.20 -7.89 -8.64
C HIS A 110 -10.71 -7.75 -8.88
N ARG A 111 -11.45 -8.86 -8.94
CA ARG A 111 -12.89 -8.87 -9.12
C ARG A 111 -13.61 -8.24 -7.93
N ILE A 112 -13.21 -8.60 -6.70
CA ILE A 112 -13.75 -8.00 -5.46
C ILE A 112 -13.44 -6.51 -5.42
N ALA A 113 -12.19 -6.12 -5.61
CA ALA A 113 -11.77 -4.73 -5.60
C ALA A 113 -12.54 -3.86 -6.61
N LYS A 114 -12.73 -4.38 -7.84
CA LYS A 114 -13.51 -3.70 -8.89
C LYS A 114 -14.98 -3.58 -8.51
N ARG A 115 -15.60 -4.65 -7.97
CA ARG A 115 -17.00 -4.65 -7.52
C ARG A 115 -17.24 -3.58 -6.47
N ASP A 116 -16.34 -3.44 -5.51
CA ASP A 116 -16.50 -2.59 -4.33
C ASP A 116 -15.84 -1.19 -4.52
N GLY A 117 -15.26 -0.91 -5.68
CA GLY A 117 -14.65 0.38 -6.00
C GLY A 117 -13.36 0.66 -5.21
N ILE A 118 -12.62 -0.41 -4.86
CA ILE A 118 -11.39 -0.34 -4.08
C ILE A 118 -10.17 -0.24 -5.00
N HIS A 119 -9.30 0.74 -4.77
CA HIS A 119 -7.98 0.83 -5.41
C HIS A 119 -7.02 -0.14 -4.74
N LEU A 120 -6.72 -1.25 -5.39
CA LEU A 120 -5.93 -2.35 -4.81
C LEU A 120 -4.46 -2.24 -5.21
N LEU A 121 -3.57 -2.05 -4.21
CA LEU A 121 -2.12 -2.19 -4.34
C LEU A 121 -1.69 -3.57 -3.84
N GLY A 122 -0.87 -4.27 -4.61
CA GLY A 122 -0.56 -5.69 -4.41
C GLY A 122 -1.62 -6.60 -5.06
N PRO A 123 -1.59 -7.90 -4.80
CA PRO A 123 -0.80 -8.62 -3.80
C PRO A 123 0.69 -8.78 -4.15
N ASN A 124 1.44 -9.46 -3.28
CA ASN A 124 2.84 -9.81 -3.48
C ASN A 124 3.74 -8.59 -3.72
N CYS A 125 3.58 -7.57 -2.87
CA CYS A 125 4.39 -6.35 -2.86
C CYS A 125 4.96 -6.11 -1.46
N LEU A 126 5.95 -5.22 -1.34
CA LEU A 126 6.46 -4.82 -0.02
C LEU A 126 5.62 -3.70 0.63
N GLY A 127 4.66 -3.13 -0.08
CA GLY A 127 3.88 -2.00 0.40
C GLY A 127 4.48 -0.64 0.03
N PHE A 128 4.23 0.37 0.86
CA PHE A 128 4.69 1.72 0.61
C PHE A 128 5.11 2.45 1.89
N GLN A 129 5.92 3.49 1.72
CA GLN A 129 6.33 4.40 2.80
C GLN A 129 6.02 5.85 2.42
N ARG A 130 5.51 6.62 3.38
CA ARG A 130 5.25 8.07 3.26
C ARG A 130 5.86 8.79 4.47
N PRO A 131 7.18 9.10 4.45
CA PRO A 131 7.87 9.73 5.58
C PRO A 131 7.26 11.06 6.03
N GLY A 132 6.72 11.83 5.08
CA GLY A 132 6.02 13.08 5.40
C GLY A 132 4.77 12.92 6.27
N LEU A 133 4.19 11.72 6.32
CA LEU A 133 3.06 11.36 7.17
C LEU A 133 3.46 10.47 8.36
N SER A 134 4.75 10.20 8.54
CA SER A 134 5.25 9.17 9.47
C SER A 134 4.57 7.81 9.25
N LEU A 135 4.27 7.44 8.00
CA LEU A 135 3.56 6.23 7.65
C LEU A 135 4.51 5.21 7.00
N ASN A 136 4.70 4.10 7.67
CA ASN A 136 5.38 2.92 7.15
C ASN A 136 4.38 1.78 6.94
N ALA A 137 3.70 1.78 5.82
CA ALA A 137 2.81 0.70 5.40
C ALA A 137 3.59 -0.31 4.53
N SER A 138 4.72 -0.80 5.04
CA SER A 138 5.58 -1.72 4.28
C SER A 138 6.28 -2.74 5.18
N VAL A 139 6.80 -3.79 4.54
CA VAL A 139 7.71 -4.79 5.14
C VAL A 139 9.15 -4.62 4.62
N ALA A 140 9.47 -3.46 4.07
CA ALA A 140 10.78 -3.15 3.50
C ALA A 140 11.80 -2.61 4.54
N GLY A 141 11.55 -2.81 5.82
CA GLY A 141 12.39 -2.32 6.92
C GLY A 141 11.88 -1.00 7.52
N ASP A 142 12.77 -0.25 8.16
CA ASP A 142 12.44 0.99 8.84
C ASP A 142 11.96 2.08 7.88
N LEU A 143 11.20 3.04 8.41
CA LEU A 143 10.78 4.21 7.64
C LEU A 143 12.00 4.99 7.15
N CYS A 144 12.05 5.24 5.84
CA CYS A 144 13.11 6.02 5.24
C CYS A 144 13.07 7.50 5.67
N SER A 145 14.20 8.19 5.54
CA SER A 145 14.30 9.61 5.82
C SER A 145 13.40 10.43 4.89
N LYS A 146 12.86 11.54 5.38
CA LYS A 146 12.07 12.47 4.58
C LYS A 146 12.96 13.20 3.57
N GLY A 147 12.51 13.28 2.34
CA GLY A 147 13.19 14.00 1.25
C GLY A 147 12.27 14.18 0.03
N PRO A 148 12.77 14.79 -1.04
CA PRO A 148 11.95 15.16 -2.20
C PRO A 148 11.84 14.08 -3.28
N LEU A 149 12.51 12.96 -3.11
CA LEU A 149 12.60 11.89 -4.12
C LEU A 149 11.45 10.88 -3.94
N ALA A 150 10.74 10.53 -5.00
CA ALA A 150 9.87 9.37 -5.00
C ALA A 150 10.55 8.17 -5.67
N LEU A 151 10.39 6.98 -5.07
CA LEU A 151 10.82 5.70 -5.65
C LEU A 151 9.59 4.84 -5.94
N VAL A 152 9.44 4.43 -7.19
CA VAL A 152 8.41 3.47 -7.60
C VAL A 152 9.10 2.27 -8.25
N SER A 153 8.89 1.08 -7.71
CA SER A 153 9.60 -0.11 -8.14
C SER A 153 8.66 -1.31 -8.26
N GLN A 154 8.82 -2.09 -9.32
CA GLN A 154 8.18 -3.40 -9.49
C GLN A 154 9.00 -4.53 -8.85
N SER A 155 10.23 -4.25 -8.40
CA SER A 155 11.10 -5.20 -7.71
C SER A 155 11.17 -4.92 -6.20
N GLY A 156 10.69 -5.85 -5.40
CA GLY A 156 10.80 -5.76 -3.94
C GLY A 156 12.26 -5.79 -3.46
N ALA A 157 13.08 -6.69 -4.02
CA ALA A 157 14.49 -6.81 -3.66
C ALA A 157 15.26 -5.52 -3.94
N LEU A 158 15.04 -4.92 -5.13
CA LEU A 158 15.68 -3.66 -5.47
C LEU A 158 15.20 -2.51 -4.57
N THR A 159 13.90 -2.48 -4.22
CA THR A 159 13.35 -1.50 -3.26
C THR A 159 14.10 -1.57 -1.93
N SER A 160 14.25 -2.77 -1.36
CA SER A 160 14.96 -2.95 -0.08
C SER A 160 16.43 -2.53 -0.19
N SER A 161 17.13 -2.93 -1.26
CA SER A 161 18.54 -2.57 -1.48
C SER A 161 18.74 -1.05 -1.63
N ILE A 162 17.83 -0.36 -2.34
CA ILE A 162 17.88 1.10 -2.48
C ILE A 162 17.63 1.78 -1.13
N LEU A 163 16.67 1.30 -0.34
CA LEU A 163 16.39 1.85 0.98
C LEU A 163 17.57 1.69 1.94
N ASP A 164 18.24 0.54 1.93
CA ASP A 164 19.44 0.30 2.75
C ASP A 164 20.60 1.21 2.34
N TRP A 165 20.84 1.31 1.03
CA TRP A 165 21.86 2.22 0.50
C TRP A 165 21.55 3.68 0.84
N ALA A 166 20.30 4.13 0.67
CA ALA A 166 19.87 5.49 0.91
C ALA A 166 20.04 5.90 2.39
N ARG A 167 19.77 4.97 3.31
CA ARG A 167 19.97 5.18 4.75
C ARG A 167 21.44 5.46 5.07
N GLY A 168 22.36 4.71 4.48
CA GLY A 168 23.81 4.92 4.66
C GLY A 168 24.36 6.19 4.00
N ASN A 169 23.64 6.75 3.02
CA ASN A 169 24.07 7.88 2.22
C ASN A 169 23.25 9.18 2.46
N GLY A 170 22.37 9.19 3.44
CA GLY A 170 21.58 10.37 3.79
C GLY A 170 20.55 10.77 2.73
N VAL A 171 20.12 9.85 1.87
CA VAL A 171 19.11 10.12 0.84
C VAL A 171 17.72 9.92 1.44
N GLY A 172 16.86 10.94 1.28
CA GLY A 172 15.50 10.92 1.78
C GLY A 172 14.45 10.84 0.67
N PHE A 173 13.26 10.34 1.04
CA PHE A 173 12.16 10.13 0.11
C PHE A 173 10.89 10.87 0.53
N SER A 174 10.10 11.28 -0.44
CA SER A 174 8.71 11.71 -0.27
C SER A 174 7.78 10.52 -0.20
N THR A 175 8.05 9.55 -1.07
CA THR A 175 7.26 8.33 -1.22
C THR A 175 8.14 7.19 -1.71
N VAL A 176 7.95 6.00 -1.16
CA VAL A 176 8.50 4.75 -1.72
C VAL A 176 7.34 3.80 -1.95
N VAL A 177 7.21 3.25 -3.15
CA VAL A 177 6.14 2.32 -3.53
C VAL A 177 6.74 1.07 -4.16
N SER A 178 6.42 -0.09 -3.58
CA SER A 178 6.68 -1.39 -4.20
C SER A 178 5.37 -1.91 -4.80
N LEU A 179 5.27 -1.96 -6.12
CA LEU A 179 4.03 -2.31 -6.81
C LEU A 179 3.71 -3.81 -6.76
N GLY A 180 4.72 -4.66 -6.84
CA GLY A 180 4.50 -6.09 -7.06
C GLY A 180 4.05 -6.41 -8.51
N PRO A 181 4.06 -7.70 -8.89
CA PRO A 181 3.81 -8.11 -10.28
C PRO A 181 2.31 -8.10 -10.68
N ASN A 182 1.39 -8.23 -9.72
CA ASN A 182 -0.05 -8.48 -9.97
C ASN A 182 -0.95 -7.40 -9.37
N THR A 183 -0.49 -6.16 -9.32
CA THR A 183 -1.26 -5.06 -8.73
C THR A 183 -2.32 -4.50 -9.68
N ALA A 184 -3.50 -4.13 -9.14
CA ALA A 184 -4.53 -3.43 -9.90
C ALA A 184 -4.20 -1.93 -10.04
N VAL A 185 -3.55 -1.33 -9.04
CA VAL A 185 -2.98 0.02 -9.14
C VAL A 185 -1.69 -0.05 -9.93
N ASP A 186 -1.70 0.39 -11.19
CA ASP A 186 -0.56 0.30 -12.09
C ASP A 186 0.43 1.48 -11.95
N LEU A 187 1.58 1.31 -12.61
CA LEU A 187 2.65 2.32 -12.62
C LEU A 187 2.17 3.67 -13.15
N ALA A 188 1.28 3.70 -14.15
CA ALA A 188 0.76 4.95 -14.71
C ALA A 188 -0.09 5.73 -13.70
N GLN A 189 -0.89 5.03 -12.90
CA GLN A 189 -1.71 5.65 -11.84
C GLN A 189 -0.86 6.24 -10.72
N VAL A 190 0.22 5.52 -10.34
CA VAL A 190 1.15 6.01 -9.33
C VAL A 190 1.92 7.24 -9.83
N LEU A 191 2.37 7.24 -11.08
CA LEU A 191 3.00 8.41 -11.70
C LEU A 191 2.07 9.62 -11.74
N ASP A 192 0.80 9.42 -12.08
CA ASP A 192 -0.22 10.48 -12.08
C ASP A 192 -0.42 11.07 -10.67
N PHE A 193 -0.48 10.23 -9.64
CA PHE A 193 -0.51 10.69 -8.25
C PHE A 193 0.73 11.50 -7.89
N LEU A 194 1.93 10.98 -8.17
CA LEU A 194 3.20 11.61 -7.81
C LEU A 194 3.44 12.93 -8.59
N ALA A 195 2.96 13.03 -9.82
CA ALA A 195 3.00 14.26 -10.60
C ALA A 195 2.30 15.43 -9.88
N ASN A 196 1.23 15.12 -9.14
CA ASN A 196 0.43 16.08 -8.38
C ASN A 196 0.83 16.19 -6.89
N ASP A 197 1.77 15.36 -6.41
CA ASP A 197 2.21 15.39 -5.01
C ASP A 197 3.22 16.51 -4.78
N ALA A 198 2.85 17.50 -3.98
CA ALA A 198 3.70 18.65 -3.67
C ALA A 198 4.99 18.30 -2.90
N GLN A 199 5.05 17.13 -2.26
CA GLN A 199 6.25 16.67 -1.53
C GLN A 199 7.28 16.01 -2.47
N THR A 200 6.86 15.65 -3.68
CA THR A 200 7.70 14.97 -4.66
C THR A 200 8.26 15.97 -5.67
N HIS A 201 9.58 16.04 -5.81
CA HIS A 201 10.25 16.87 -6.81
C HIS A 201 10.90 16.06 -7.94
N SER A 202 11.24 14.80 -7.67
CA SER A 202 11.81 13.89 -8.67
C SER A 202 11.30 12.48 -8.44
N ILE A 203 11.17 11.71 -9.52
CA ILE A 203 10.64 10.34 -9.48
C ILE A 203 11.66 9.40 -10.10
N VAL A 204 12.07 8.40 -9.33
CA VAL A 204 12.86 7.24 -9.81
C VAL A 204 11.93 6.08 -10.03
N VAL A 205 11.97 5.49 -11.21
CA VAL A 205 11.12 4.37 -11.60
C VAL A 205 12.00 3.18 -11.97
N TYR A 206 11.73 2.04 -11.33
CA TYR A 206 12.21 0.74 -11.79
C TYR A 206 11.03 -0.08 -12.29
N MET A 207 11.08 -0.46 -13.56
CA MET A 207 10.00 -1.21 -14.22
C MET A 207 10.53 -2.47 -14.90
N GLU A 208 9.77 -3.54 -14.79
CA GLU A 208 10.02 -4.84 -15.43
C GLU A 208 9.05 -5.08 -16.60
N GLY A 209 7.86 -4.48 -16.52
CA GLY A 209 6.84 -4.60 -17.55
C GLY A 209 5.76 -3.52 -17.45
N ILE A 210 5.07 -3.30 -18.55
CA ILE A 210 4.00 -2.32 -18.68
C ILE A 210 2.78 -3.00 -19.28
N SER A 211 1.66 -3.01 -18.56
CA SER A 211 0.40 -3.59 -19.03
C SER A 211 -0.31 -2.73 -20.09
N ASN A 212 -0.19 -1.41 -19.99
CA ASN A 212 -0.82 -0.45 -20.93
C ASN A 212 0.17 0.65 -21.30
N ALA A 213 0.89 0.44 -22.41
CA ALA A 213 1.94 1.35 -22.88
C ALA A 213 1.41 2.77 -23.18
N ARG A 214 0.22 2.91 -23.75
CA ARG A 214 -0.37 4.22 -24.09
C ARG A 214 -0.62 5.04 -22.82
N ARG A 215 -1.25 4.43 -21.81
CA ARG A 215 -1.55 5.07 -20.54
C ARG A 215 -0.29 5.42 -19.78
N PHE A 216 0.68 4.51 -19.77
CA PHE A 216 1.99 4.75 -19.14
C PHE A 216 2.71 5.92 -19.79
N MET A 217 2.82 5.97 -21.11
CA MET A 217 3.49 7.07 -21.83
C MET A 217 2.80 8.42 -21.61
N SER A 218 1.48 8.43 -21.48
CA SER A 218 0.74 9.65 -21.15
C SER A 218 1.07 10.14 -19.73
N ALA A 219 1.03 9.24 -18.75
CA ALA A 219 1.36 9.58 -17.36
C ALA A 219 2.83 9.99 -17.19
N LEU A 220 3.76 9.30 -17.86
CA LEU A 220 5.18 9.63 -17.85
C LEU A 220 5.45 11.04 -18.40
N ARG A 221 4.85 11.39 -19.55
CA ARG A 221 4.98 12.74 -20.12
C ARG A 221 4.41 13.80 -19.19
N ALA A 222 3.24 13.55 -18.60
CA ALA A 222 2.63 14.46 -17.64
C ALA A 222 3.54 14.67 -16.42
N ALA A 223 4.08 13.60 -15.86
CA ALA A 223 5.00 13.65 -14.73
C ALA A 223 6.31 14.39 -15.08
N ALA A 224 6.93 14.09 -16.24
CA ALA A 224 8.18 14.72 -16.68
C ALA A 224 8.08 16.23 -16.96
N ASN A 225 6.86 16.74 -17.15
CA ASN A 225 6.65 18.19 -17.34
C ASN A 225 6.60 18.98 -16.02
N VAL A 226 6.47 18.30 -14.88
CA VAL A 226 6.25 18.95 -13.58
C VAL A 226 7.22 18.50 -12.47
N LYS A 227 8.05 17.45 -12.76
CA LYS A 227 8.99 16.86 -11.78
C LYS A 227 10.41 16.76 -12.32
#